data_81ac2f1598a8f2108f4116c960df3006
#
_entry.id   81ac2f1598a8f2108f4116c960df3006
#
_cell.length_a   1.000
_cell.length_b   1.000
_cell.length_c   1.000
_cell.angle_alpha   90.00
_cell.angle_beta   90.00
_cell.angle_gamma   90.00
#
_symmetry.space_group_name_H-M   'P 1'
#
loop_
_entity.id
_entity.type
_entity.pdbx_description
1 polymer ?
#
loop_
_entity_poly.entity_id
_entity_poly.type
_entity_poly.pdbx_seq_one_letter_code
_entity_poly.pdbx_strand_id
1 'polypeptide(L)'
;MKFKPTNYQLMNVGTGRIFQDAGWTLADPEDSTPSLVRAVYENEGFTHRDDLKGLYRYAEWLPINRTLKNSHAPVTYKSKGLAELLGMENLYITLSGYVPKRGAKMETCSFKETEAFSVCARLPKNDRHILVVQSAGNTARAFARVCSDNDIPIVICIPNDNINDLWFLKKLKSCVKVIATPNGTDYYDAIALGEKLCKDPRYLAEGGAKNVARRDGMGTTLLSAVEVIGRIPDAYFQAVGSGTGAIAAWENASRLAKDGRFGENKMRIYCAQNAPFTLMYDSWKAGSRDLVPITPEESRKSAEVILAKV
;
A
#
# COMPACT_ATOMS: atom_id res chain seq x y z
N MET A 1 -17.82 -13.24 -17.62
CA MET A 1 -16.51 -13.84 -18.03
C MET A 1 -15.71 -14.21 -16.78
N LYS A 2 -14.86 -15.25 -16.87
CA LYS A 2 -13.91 -15.59 -15.80
C LYS A 2 -12.78 -14.56 -15.83
N PHE A 3 -12.37 -14.02 -14.69
CA PHE A 3 -11.23 -13.10 -14.60
C PHE A 3 -9.97 -13.76 -15.17
N LYS A 4 -9.23 -13.04 -16.00
CA LYS A 4 -7.94 -13.46 -16.54
C LYS A 4 -6.86 -12.56 -15.91
N PRO A 5 -5.90 -13.14 -15.16
CA PRO A 5 -4.77 -12.40 -14.63
C PRO A 5 -3.91 -11.78 -15.73
N THR A 6 -3.27 -10.67 -15.43
CA THR A 6 -2.26 -10.06 -16.29
C THR A 6 -0.92 -10.79 -16.10
N ASN A 7 -0.20 -11.01 -17.20
CA ASN A 7 1.15 -11.57 -17.14
C ASN A 7 2.15 -10.52 -16.67
N TYR A 8 3.04 -10.93 -15.79
CA TYR A 8 4.14 -10.11 -15.31
C TYR A 8 5.33 -10.95 -14.86
N GLN A 9 6.47 -10.34 -14.80
CA GLN A 9 7.68 -10.85 -14.17
C GLN A 9 8.08 -9.93 -13.02
N LEU A 10 9.03 -10.36 -12.20
CA LEU A 10 9.63 -9.53 -11.16
C LEU A 10 11.00 -9.05 -11.63
N MET A 11 11.34 -7.81 -11.28
CA MET A 11 12.65 -7.25 -11.51
C MET A 11 13.26 -6.81 -10.17
N ASN A 12 14.45 -7.27 -9.86
CA ASN A 12 15.25 -6.73 -8.76
C ASN A 12 15.69 -5.31 -9.12
N VAL A 13 15.29 -4.34 -8.29
CA VAL A 13 15.55 -2.91 -8.57
C VAL A 13 17.03 -2.55 -8.48
N GLY A 14 17.81 -3.24 -7.63
CA GLY A 14 19.24 -2.99 -7.46
C GLY A 14 20.11 -3.53 -8.59
N THR A 15 19.78 -4.72 -9.10
CA THR A 15 20.60 -5.42 -10.11
C THR A 15 20.03 -5.37 -11.51
N GLY A 16 18.73 -5.06 -11.65
CA GLY A 16 18.01 -5.15 -12.93
C GLY A 16 17.65 -6.59 -13.35
N ARG A 17 17.97 -7.62 -12.56
CA ARG A 17 17.65 -9.01 -12.87
C ARG A 17 16.15 -9.23 -12.93
N ILE A 18 15.67 -9.87 -14.02
CA ILE A 18 14.27 -10.22 -14.23
C ILE A 18 14.08 -11.72 -14.00
N PHE A 19 13.02 -12.10 -13.30
CA PHE A 19 12.72 -13.49 -12.96
C PHE A 19 11.20 -13.70 -12.74
N GLN A 20 10.77 -14.96 -12.70
CA GLN A 20 9.37 -15.31 -12.52
C GLN A 20 8.93 -15.14 -11.04
N ASP A 21 7.71 -14.67 -10.83
CA ASP A 21 7.09 -14.71 -9.51
C ASP A 21 6.68 -16.15 -9.15
N ALA A 22 7.21 -16.67 -8.05
CA ALA A 22 6.79 -17.97 -7.52
C ALA A 22 5.42 -17.95 -6.80
N GLY A 23 4.67 -16.85 -6.93
CA GLY A 23 3.33 -16.66 -6.37
C GLY A 23 3.30 -15.77 -5.13
N TRP A 24 4.34 -15.76 -4.31
CA TRP A 24 4.46 -14.86 -3.13
C TRP A 24 5.90 -14.40 -2.91
N THR A 25 6.59 -14.08 -3.97
CA THR A 25 7.97 -13.62 -3.90
C THR A 25 8.04 -12.21 -3.32
N LEU A 26 8.84 -12.00 -2.27
CA LEU A 26 9.02 -10.73 -1.58
C LEU A 26 10.42 -10.14 -1.75
N ALA A 27 11.37 -10.95 -2.23
CA ALA A 27 12.75 -10.57 -2.52
C ALA A 27 13.29 -11.44 -3.65
N ASP A 28 14.42 -11.03 -4.23
CA ASP A 28 15.12 -11.83 -5.21
C ASP A 28 15.73 -13.07 -4.51
N PRO A 29 15.39 -14.30 -4.92
CA PRO A 29 15.90 -15.50 -4.27
C PRO A 29 17.40 -15.76 -4.51
N GLU A 30 17.99 -15.14 -5.52
CA GLU A 30 19.40 -15.31 -5.90
C GLU A 30 20.29 -14.12 -5.51
N ASP A 31 19.73 -13.09 -4.88
CA ASP A 31 20.46 -11.90 -4.45
C ASP A 31 20.20 -11.61 -2.96
N SER A 32 21.26 -11.72 -2.16
CA SER A 32 21.20 -11.43 -0.73
C SER A 32 21.29 -9.92 -0.41
N THR A 33 21.59 -9.09 -1.41
CA THR A 33 21.64 -7.63 -1.23
C THR A 33 20.23 -7.09 -0.97
N PRO A 34 20.01 -6.31 0.09
CA PRO A 34 18.71 -5.72 0.34
C PRO A 34 18.24 -4.85 -0.82
N SER A 35 17.27 -5.34 -1.58
CA SER A 35 16.68 -4.63 -2.70
C SER A 35 15.19 -4.93 -2.79
N LEU A 36 14.43 -3.97 -3.32
CA LEU A 36 13.03 -4.22 -3.66
C LEU A 36 12.94 -4.95 -5.00
N VAL A 37 11.94 -5.80 -5.13
CA VAL A 37 11.51 -6.33 -6.42
C VAL A 37 10.28 -5.56 -6.89
N ARG A 38 10.13 -5.28 -8.18
CA ARG A 38 8.92 -4.68 -8.75
C ARG A 38 8.34 -5.50 -9.88
N ALA A 39 7.04 -5.40 -10.10
CA ALA A 39 6.39 -6.06 -11.22
C ALA A 39 6.72 -5.35 -12.54
N VAL A 40 7.06 -6.16 -13.54
CA VAL A 40 7.24 -5.77 -14.95
C VAL A 40 6.11 -6.44 -15.72
N TYR A 41 5.13 -5.66 -16.09
CA TYR A 41 3.95 -6.15 -16.81
C TYR A 41 4.24 -6.32 -18.28
N GLU A 42 3.67 -7.38 -18.89
CA GLU A 42 3.78 -7.64 -20.32
C GLU A 42 3.05 -6.55 -21.13
N ASN A 43 1.92 -6.07 -20.61
CA ASN A 43 1.22 -4.92 -21.18
C ASN A 43 1.83 -3.63 -20.63
N GLU A 44 2.68 -2.97 -21.43
CA GLU A 44 3.32 -1.70 -21.05
C GLU A 44 2.35 -0.50 -21.14
N GLY A 45 1.27 -0.62 -21.91
CA GLY A 45 0.25 0.43 -22.06
C GLY A 45 -0.75 0.44 -20.91
N PHE A 46 -1.00 1.61 -20.32
CA PHE A 46 -2.05 1.77 -19.31
C PHE A 46 -3.44 1.55 -19.94
N THR A 47 -4.12 0.50 -19.52
CA THR A 47 -5.44 0.12 -20.02
C THR A 47 -6.42 -0.06 -18.88
N HIS A 48 -7.56 0.58 -19.01
CA HIS A 48 -8.65 0.49 -18.09
C HIS A 48 -9.55 -0.71 -18.44
N ARG A 49 -9.91 -1.51 -17.43
CA ARG A 49 -10.79 -2.67 -17.57
C ARG A 49 -12.24 -2.27 -17.26
N ASP A 50 -13.02 -1.91 -18.28
CA ASP A 50 -14.43 -1.50 -18.12
C ASP A 50 -15.34 -2.62 -17.63
N ASP A 51 -14.94 -3.87 -17.86
CA ASP A 51 -15.64 -5.06 -17.38
C ASP A 51 -15.47 -5.33 -15.88
N LEU A 52 -14.51 -4.65 -15.22
CA LEU A 52 -14.19 -4.81 -13.81
C LEU A 52 -14.57 -3.57 -12.98
N LYS A 53 -14.91 -3.80 -11.70
CA LYS A 53 -15.35 -2.75 -10.79
C LYS A 53 -14.29 -2.41 -9.73
N GLY A 54 -14.40 -1.22 -9.18
CA GLY A 54 -13.55 -0.76 -8.08
C GLY A 54 -12.08 -0.70 -8.48
N LEU A 55 -11.20 -1.15 -7.59
CA LEU A 55 -9.76 -1.18 -7.83
C LEU A 55 -9.37 -1.99 -9.07
N TYR A 56 -10.12 -3.05 -9.36
CA TYR A 56 -9.79 -4.00 -10.41
C TYR A 56 -9.96 -3.45 -11.83
N ARG A 57 -10.53 -2.25 -11.98
CA ARG A 57 -10.46 -1.50 -13.24
C ARG A 57 -9.01 -1.28 -13.70
N TYR A 58 -8.04 -1.30 -12.76
CA TYR A 58 -6.61 -1.17 -13.01
C TYR A 58 -5.88 -2.51 -13.10
N ALA A 59 -6.60 -3.61 -13.33
CA ALA A 59 -6.07 -4.98 -13.24
C ALA A 59 -4.90 -5.28 -14.19
N GLU A 60 -4.76 -4.53 -15.29
CA GLU A 60 -3.63 -4.70 -16.21
C GLU A 60 -2.27 -4.38 -15.54
N TRP A 61 -2.28 -3.57 -14.48
CA TRP A 61 -1.09 -3.24 -13.69
C TRP A 61 -1.24 -3.64 -12.21
N LEU A 62 -1.94 -4.74 -11.97
CA LEU A 62 -2.03 -5.36 -10.65
C LEU A 62 -1.61 -6.85 -10.73
N PRO A 63 -0.72 -7.33 -9.85
CA PRO A 63 -0.26 -8.72 -9.86
C PRO A 63 -1.26 -9.62 -9.13
N ILE A 64 -2.47 -9.73 -9.65
CA ILE A 64 -3.60 -10.39 -9.00
C ILE A 64 -4.08 -11.63 -9.74
N ASN A 65 -4.53 -12.63 -8.99
CA ASN A 65 -5.04 -13.91 -9.51
C ASN A 65 -6.57 -13.99 -9.56
N ARG A 66 -7.25 -13.05 -8.90
CA ARG A 66 -8.72 -13.01 -8.78
C ARG A 66 -9.19 -11.60 -8.46
N THR A 67 -10.49 -11.37 -8.57
CA THR A 67 -11.17 -10.19 -8.03
C THR A 67 -11.89 -10.53 -6.74
N LEU A 68 -11.99 -9.57 -5.84
CA LEU A 68 -12.66 -9.67 -4.54
C LEU A 68 -13.90 -8.78 -4.51
N LYS A 69 -14.85 -9.12 -3.63
CA LYS A 69 -16.09 -8.36 -3.43
C LYS A 69 -15.81 -7.04 -2.72
N ASN A 70 -16.66 -6.06 -2.95
CA ASN A 70 -16.67 -4.76 -2.26
C ASN A 70 -15.41 -3.91 -2.46
N SER A 71 -14.71 -4.10 -3.57
CA SER A 71 -13.56 -3.29 -3.95
C SER A 71 -14.02 -1.91 -4.45
N HIS A 72 -13.31 -0.87 -4.02
CA HIS A 72 -13.52 0.50 -4.49
C HIS A 72 -12.20 1.10 -4.99
N ALA A 73 -12.29 1.96 -6.01
CA ALA A 73 -11.14 2.69 -6.52
C ALA A 73 -11.00 4.06 -5.81
N PRO A 74 -9.80 4.65 -5.78
CA PRO A 74 -9.62 6.06 -5.46
C PRO A 74 -10.43 6.94 -6.43
N VAL A 75 -10.86 8.09 -5.96
CA VAL A 75 -11.62 9.07 -6.77
C VAL A 75 -10.85 10.37 -6.83
N THR A 76 -10.49 10.79 -8.03
CA THR A 76 -9.79 12.06 -8.25
C THR A 76 -10.75 13.13 -8.75
N TYR A 77 -10.56 14.34 -8.28
CA TYR A 77 -11.30 15.52 -8.74
C TYR A 77 -10.44 16.77 -8.68
N LYS A 78 -10.71 17.75 -9.57
CA LYS A 78 -10.11 19.07 -9.50
C LYS A 78 -10.69 19.83 -8.30
N SER A 79 -9.83 20.29 -7.41
CA SER A 79 -10.25 21.09 -6.25
C SER A 79 -10.61 22.52 -6.69
N LYS A 80 -11.66 23.08 -6.08
CA LYS A 80 -12.00 24.51 -6.25
C LYS A 80 -11.60 25.31 -5.01
N GLY A 81 -12.25 25.07 -3.86
CA GLY A 81 -12.01 25.89 -2.68
C GLY A 81 -10.58 25.84 -2.13
N LEU A 82 -9.96 24.64 -2.04
CA LEU A 82 -8.57 24.55 -1.60
C LEU A 82 -7.61 25.14 -2.64
N ALA A 83 -7.92 24.99 -3.93
CA ALA A 83 -7.13 25.58 -5.01
C ALA A 83 -7.13 27.11 -4.93
N GLU A 84 -8.29 27.72 -4.72
CA GLU A 84 -8.46 29.16 -4.51
C GLU A 84 -7.69 29.64 -3.27
N LEU A 85 -7.86 28.95 -2.13
CA LEU A 85 -7.18 29.29 -0.88
C LEU A 85 -5.66 29.27 -1.01
N LEU A 86 -5.11 28.33 -1.77
CA LEU A 86 -3.66 28.15 -1.94
C LEU A 86 -3.10 28.88 -3.19
N GLY A 87 -3.94 29.53 -4.01
CA GLY A 87 -3.53 30.11 -5.27
C GLY A 87 -3.01 29.10 -6.30
N MET A 88 -3.51 27.87 -6.25
CA MET A 88 -3.07 26.74 -7.10
C MET A 88 -4.15 26.37 -8.11
N GLU A 89 -4.09 26.92 -9.31
CA GLU A 89 -5.11 26.70 -10.35
C GLU A 89 -5.31 25.20 -10.71
N ASN A 90 -4.23 24.43 -10.72
CA ASN A 90 -4.22 23.02 -11.14
C ASN A 90 -4.01 22.06 -9.94
N LEU A 91 -4.80 22.25 -8.89
CA LEU A 91 -4.82 21.37 -7.73
C LEU A 91 -5.87 20.28 -7.89
N TYR A 92 -5.44 19.03 -7.80
CA TYR A 92 -6.29 17.83 -7.80
C TYR A 92 -6.18 17.09 -6.49
N ILE A 93 -7.27 16.47 -6.06
CA ILE A 93 -7.33 15.65 -4.84
C ILE A 93 -7.73 14.24 -5.26
N THR A 94 -6.89 13.26 -4.91
CA THR A 94 -7.23 11.83 -5.01
C THR A 94 -7.74 11.36 -3.65
N LEU A 95 -9.04 11.16 -3.55
CA LEU A 95 -9.75 10.81 -2.33
C LEU A 95 -9.86 9.30 -2.17
N SER A 96 -9.28 8.78 -1.10
CA SER A 96 -9.39 7.39 -0.65
C SER A 96 -10.22 7.34 0.63
N GLY A 97 -11.48 7.79 0.55
CA GLY A 97 -12.36 7.96 1.68
C GLY A 97 -13.80 7.56 1.39
N TYR A 98 -14.71 7.94 2.27
CA TYR A 98 -16.13 7.64 2.14
C TYR A 98 -16.95 8.92 1.96
N VAL A 99 -17.13 9.33 0.72
CA VAL A 99 -17.97 10.45 0.28
C VAL A 99 -18.82 9.98 -0.91
N PRO A 100 -19.93 9.24 -0.66
CA PRO A 100 -20.74 8.61 -1.72
C PRO A 100 -21.20 9.57 -2.81
N LYS A 101 -21.51 10.82 -2.46
CA LYS A 101 -21.90 11.87 -3.43
C LYS A 101 -20.81 12.17 -4.48
N ARG A 102 -19.54 11.86 -4.17
CA ARG A 102 -18.41 11.98 -5.09
C ARG A 102 -17.99 10.63 -5.71
N GLY A 103 -18.72 9.55 -5.43
CA GLY A 103 -18.36 8.21 -5.86
C GLY A 103 -17.30 7.50 -4.99
N ALA A 104 -16.73 8.19 -4.01
CA ALA A 104 -15.74 7.61 -3.08
C ALA A 104 -16.46 6.77 -2.02
N LYS A 105 -16.13 5.47 -1.96
CA LYS A 105 -16.83 4.49 -1.13
C LYS A 105 -15.91 3.59 -0.32
N MET A 106 -14.67 4.00 -0.08
CA MET A 106 -13.72 3.25 0.77
C MET A 106 -14.15 3.35 2.23
N GLU A 107 -14.64 2.24 2.80
CA GLU A 107 -15.25 2.21 4.14
C GLU A 107 -14.24 2.43 5.27
N THR A 108 -12.96 2.08 5.08
CA THR A 108 -11.92 2.37 6.08
C THR A 108 -11.39 3.80 6.01
N CYS A 109 -11.86 4.59 5.07
CA CYS A 109 -11.46 5.97 4.83
C CYS A 109 -9.93 6.13 4.65
N SER A 110 -9.28 5.12 4.08
CA SER A 110 -7.84 5.10 3.88
C SER A 110 -7.46 4.40 2.58
N PHE A 111 -6.46 4.92 1.89
CA PHE A 111 -5.87 4.25 0.71
C PHE A 111 -5.23 2.89 1.03
N LYS A 112 -5.17 2.51 2.30
CA LYS A 112 -4.79 1.15 2.73
C LYS A 112 -5.78 0.08 2.24
N GLU A 113 -7.01 0.45 1.88
CA GLU A 113 -7.91 -0.49 1.21
C GLU A 113 -7.39 -0.94 -0.15
N THR A 114 -6.71 -0.07 -0.90
CA THR A 114 -6.18 -0.43 -2.21
C THR A 114 -5.04 -1.45 -2.10
N GLU A 115 -4.18 -1.32 -1.07
CA GLU A 115 -3.15 -2.33 -0.80
C GLU A 115 -3.77 -3.67 -0.39
N ALA A 116 -4.76 -3.64 0.52
CA ALA A 116 -5.38 -4.86 1.03
C ALA A 116 -6.12 -5.63 -0.07
N PHE A 117 -6.87 -4.95 -0.93
CA PHE A 117 -7.55 -5.59 -2.06
C PHE A 117 -6.57 -6.19 -3.06
N SER A 118 -5.46 -5.51 -3.37
CA SER A 118 -4.47 -6.01 -4.31
C SER A 118 -3.70 -7.20 -3.72
N VAL A 119 -3.22 -7.11 -2.48
CA VAL A 119 -2.50 -8.19 -1.79
C VAL A 119 -3.38 -9.42 -1.61
N CYS A 120 -4.60 -9.28 -1.11
CA CYS A 120 -5.51 -10.40 -0.92
C CYS A 120 -5.96 -11.03 -2.25
N ALA A 121 -6.02 -10.26 -3.34
CA ALA A 121 -6.34 -10.76 -4.67
C ALA A 121 -5.14 -11.46 -5.34
N ARG A 122 -3.89 -11.21 -4.89
CA ARG A 122 -2.71 -11.96 -5.34
C ARG A 122 -2.73 -13.42 -4.87
N LEU A 123 -3.36 -13.71 -3.72
CA LEU A 123 -3.56 -15.08 -3.28
C LEU A 123 -4.43 -15.86 -4.26
N PRO A 124 -4.06 -17.10 -4.65
CA PRO A 124 -4.93 -17.99 -5.42
C PRO A 124 -6.28 -18.21 -4.71
N LYS A 125 -7.33 -18.50 -5.47
CA LYS A 125 -8.68 -18.68 -4.91
C LYS A 125 -8.76 -19.77 -3.85
N ASN A 126 -7.99 -20.84 -4.00
CA ASN A 126 -7.96 -21.99 -3.10
C ASN A 126 -6.78 -21.97 -2.14
N ASP A 127 -6.12 -20.84 -2.00
CA ASP A 127 -5.05 -20.68 -1.03
C ASP A 127 -5.58 -20.86 0.40
N ARG A 128 -4.84 -21.59 1.22
CA ARG A 128 -5.21 -21.91 2.62
C ARG A 128 -4.28 -21.28 3.63
N HIS A 129 -3.27 -20.53 3.19
CA HIS A 129 -2.42 -19.83 4.12
C HIS A 129 -3.20 -18.78 4.90
N ILE A 130 -2.76 -18.56 6.10
CA ILE A 130 -3.28 -17.52 6.98
C ILE A 130 -2.38 -16.30 6.81
N LEU A 131 -2.91 -15.21 6.27
CA LEU A 131 -2.15 -13.96 6.19
C LEU A 131 -1.79 -13.45 7.58
N VAL A 132 -0.58 -12.91 7.73
CA VAL A 132 -0.13 -12.25 8.96
C VAL A 132 0.18 -10.80 8.66
N VAL A 133 -0.51 -9.89 9.36
CA VAL A 133 -0.34 -8.46 9.27
C VAL A 133 0.03 -7.89 10.63
N GLN A 134 1.15 -7.20 10.70
CA GLN A 134 1.57 -6.46 11.89
C GLN A 134 1.23 -4.99 11.68
N SER A 135 0.19 -4.51 12.34
CA SER A 135 -0.23 -3.11 12.24
C SER A 135 -1.25 -2.75 13.31
N ALA A 136 -1.08 -1.58 13.89
CA ALA A 136 -1.99 -0.99 14.87
C ALA A 136 -2.99 0.01 14.28
N GLY A 137 -2.98 0.25 12.96
CA GLY A 137 -3.76 1.33 12.37
C GLY A 137 -4.49 0.95 11.07
N ASN A 138 -4.42 1.86 10.11
CA ASN A 138 -5.18 1.78 8.85
C ASN A 138 -4.93 0.51 8.03
N THR A 139 -3.70 -0.03 8.04
CA THR A 139 -3.38 -1.30 7.35
C THR A 139 -4.14 -2.46 8.01
N ALA A 140 -4.11 -2.59 9.34
CA ALA A 140 -4.85 -3.63 10.05
C ALA A 140 -6.35 -3.55 9.74
N ARG A 141 -6.93 -2.36 9.79
CA ARG A 141 -8.36 -2.14 9.50
C ARG A 141 -8.72 -2.50 8.06
N ALA A 142 -7.90 -2.12 7.10
CA ALA A 142 -8.13 -2.42 5.69
C ALA A 142 -8.08 -3.93 5.43
N PHE A 143 -7.04 -4.61 5.90
CA PHE A 143 -6.92 -6.06 5.73
C PHE A 143 -8.01 -6.82 6.48
N ALA A 144 -8.34 -6.44 7.73
CA ALA A 144 -9.44 -7.06 8.48
C ALA A 144 -10.76 -6.98 7.72
N ARG A 145 -11.10 -5.82 7.18
CA ARG A 145 -12.32 -5.61 6.40
C ARG A 145 -12.33 -6.47 5.14
N VAL A 146 -11.29 -6.35 4.31
CA VAL A 146 -11.18 -7.08 3.03
C VAL A 146 -11.22 -8.59 3.25
N CYS A 147 -10.47 -9.09 4.22
CA CYS A 147 -10.45 -10.52 4.56
C CYS A 147 -11.80 -10.99 5.10
N SER A 148 -12.44 -10.20 5.97
CA SER A 148 -13.77 -10.53 6.50
C SER A 148 -14.82 -10.60 5.39
N ASP A 149 -14.84 -9.65 4.46
CA ASP A 149 -15.81 -9.63 3.36
C ASP A 149 -15.63 -10.79 2.37
N ASN A 150 -14.42 -11.32 2.26
CA ASN A 150 -14.04 -12.31 1.24
C ASN A 150 -13.65 -13.68 1.82
N ASP A 151 -13.90 -13.92 3.11
CA ASP A 151 -13.63 -15.19 3.81
C ASP A 151 -12.15 -15.64 3.69
N ILE A 152 -11.21 -14.68 3.79
CA ILE A 152 -9.77 -14.94 3.72
C ILE A 152 -9.22 -15.05 5.16
N PRO A 153 -8.55 -16.16 5.52
CA PRO A 153 -7.95 -16.30 6.85
C PRO A 153 -6.84 -15.28 7.09
N ILE A 154 -6.92 -14.58 8.22
CA ILE A 154 -5.92 -13.57 8.59
C ILE A 154 -5.72 -13.51 10.11
N VAL A 155 -4.47 -13.30 10.51
CA VAL A 155 -4.08 -12.90 11.86
C VAL A 155 -3.49 -11.50 11.82
N ILE A 156 -3.99 -10.63 12.66
CA ILE A 156 -3.49 -9.28 12.89
C ILE A 156 -2.77 -9.26 14.23
N CYS A 157 -1.47 -8.98 14.22
CA CYS A 157 -0.67 -8.78 15.43
C CYS A 157 -0.63 -7.30 15.77
N ILE A 158 -0.97 -6.94 17.01
CA ILE A 158 -1.14 -5.56 17.45
C ILE A 158 -0.67 -5.42 18.91
N PRO A 159 -0.09 -4.28 19.30
CA PRO A 159 0.09 -3.96 20.72
C PRO A 159 -1.28 -3.89 21.42
N ASN A 160 -1.37 -4.41 22.66
CA ASN A 160 -2.64 -4.41 23.37
C ASN A 160 -3.23 -3.00 23.57
N ASP A 161 -2.39 -2.03 23.81
CA ASP A 161 -2.80 -0.65 24.05
C ASP A 161 -3.46 0.00 22.81
N ASN A 162 -3.24 -0.56 21.62
CA ASN A 162 -3.83 -0.10 20.37
C ASN A 162 -5.08 -0.88 19.92
N ILE A 163 -5.60 -1.83 20.71
CA ILE A 163 -6.78 -2.60 20.29
C ILE A 163 -7.98 -1.68 20.02
N ASN A 164 -8.16 -0.65 20.81
CA ASN A 164 -9.28 0.30 20.67
C ASN A 164 -9.16 1.20 19.43
N ASP A 165 -8.00 1.28 18.80
CA ASP A 165 -7.79 1.99 17.53
C ASP A 165 -8.36 1.23 16.33
N LEU A 166 -8.67 -0.05 16.52
CA LEU A 166 -9.27 -0.90 15.50
C LEU A 166 -10.81 -0.78 15.54
N TRP A 167 -11.33 0.20 14.82
CA TRP A 167 -12.77 0.35 14.63
C TRP A 167 -13.25 -0.22 13.29
N PHE A 168 -14.46 -0.78 13.27
CA PHE A 168 -15.08 -1.37 12.09
C PHE A 168 -16.54 -0.99 11.99
N LEU A 169 -17.04 -0.71 10.79
CA LEU A 169 -18.45 -0.39 10.55
C LEU A 169 -19.36 -1.62 10.67
N LYS A 170 -18.81 -2.82 10.55
CA LYS A 170 -19.54 -4.10 10.60
C LYS A 170 -18.75 -5.09 11.46
N LYS A 171 -19.49 -6.03 12.07
CA LYS A 171 -18.85 -7.15 12.79
C LYS A 171 -17.98 -7.96 11.83
N LEU A 172 -16.77 -8.24 12.25
CA LEU A 172 -15.83 -9.10 11.51
C LEU A 172 -16.24 -10.57 11.60
N LYS A 173 -16.02 -11.31 10.51
CA LYS A 173 -16.21 -12.76 10.48
C LYS A 173 -15.09 -13.49 11.24
N SER A 174 -15.34 -14.76 11.54
CA SER A 174 -14.42 -15.62 12.31
C SER A 174 -13.09 -15.93 11.62
N CYS A 175 -12.98 -15.68 10.31
CA CYS A 175 -11.73 -15.79 9.55
C CYS A 175 -10.69 -14.73 9.93
N VAL A 176 -11.11 -13.63 10.57
CA VAL A 176 -10.23 -12.58 11.07
C VAL A 176 -9.94 -12.82 12.54
N LYS A 177 -8.68 -12.97 12.89
CA LYS A 177 -8.20 -13.08 14.27
C LYS A 177 -7.29 -11.90 14.60
N VAL A 178 -7.46 -11.35 15.77
CA VAL A 178 -6.57 -10.31 16.32
C VAL A 178 -5.84 -10.92 17.50
N ILE A 179 -4.52 -10.85 17.50
CA ILE A 179 -3.66 -11.29 18.59
C ILE A 179 -2.95 -10.07 19.12
N ALA A 180 -3.21 -9.75 20.38
CA ALA A 180 -2.54 -8.66 21.06
C ALA A 180 -1.31 -9.16 21.79
N THR A 181 -0.25 -8.35 21.77
CA THR A 181 0.90 -8.53 22.66
C THR A 181 0.54 -8.10 24.09
N PRO A 182 1.30 -8.48 25.14
CA PRO A 182 1.02 -8.05 26.51
C PRO A 182 0.96 -6.52 26.67
N ASN A 183 0.34 -6.05 27.74
CA ASN A 183 0.32 -4.62 28.08
C ASN A 183 1.75 -4.09 28.24
N GLY A 184 1.96 -2.84 27.83
CA GLY A 184 3.26 -2.17 27.90
C GLY A 184 4.27 -2.61 26.83
N THR A 185 3.82 -3.37 25.83
CA THR A 185 4.60 -3.71 24.63
C THR A 185 4.32 -2.70 23.51
N ASP A 186 5.24 -2.62 22.56
CA ASP A 186 5.15 -1.68 21.46
C ASP A 186 4.92 -2.36 20.08
N TYR A 187 4.97 -1.56 19.03
CA TYR A 187 4.80 -2.04 17.67
C TYR A 187 5.89 -3.03 17.22
N TYR A 188 7.11 -2.92 17.75
CA TYR A 188 8.18 -3.87 17.44
C TYR A 188 7.91 -5.25 18.02
N ASP A 189 7.26 -5.32 19.19
CA ASP A 189 6.84 -6.60 19.79
C ASP A 189 5.75 -7.26 18.94
N ALA A 190 4.82 -6.48 18.40
CA ALA A 190 3.82 -6.99 17.46
C ALA A 190 4.44 -7.50 16.15
N ILE A 191 5.49 -6.85 15.66
CA ILE A 191 6.27 -7.31 14.51
C ILE A 191 6.94 -8.66 14.85
N ALA A 192 7.65 -8.74 15.97
CA ALA A 192 8.33 -9.95 16.41
C ALA A 192 7.37 -11.14 16.60
N LEU A 193 6.15 -10.87 17.12
CA LEU A 193 5.09 -11.88 17.21
C LEU A 193 4.68 -12.41 15.85
N GLY A 194 4.46 -11.52 14.89
CA GLY A 194 4.10 -11.90 13.51
C GLY A 194 5.21 -12.67 12.81
N GLU A 195 6.47 -12.28 13.00
CA GLU A 195 7.63 -13.02 12.47
C GLU A 195 7.72 -14.41 13.08
N LYS A 196 7.44 -14.56 14.39
CA LYS A 196 7.40 -15.86 15.05
C LYS A 196 6.30 -16.76 14.49
N LEU A 197 5.11 -16.21 14.21
CA LEU A 197 4.02 -16.97 13.57
C LEU A 197 4.42 -17.44 12.17
N CYS A 198 5.07 -16.60 11.38
CA CYS A 198 5.49 -16.94 10.02
C CYS A 198 6.63 -17.97 9.93
N LYS A 199 7.18 -18.44 11.06
CA LYS A 199 8.05 -19.63 11.08
C LYS A 199 7.28 -20.93 10.81
N ASP A 200 5.98 -20.96 11.07
CA ASP A 200 5.10 -22.05 10.69
C ASP A 200 4.60 -21.83 9.26
N PRO A 201 4.79 -22.79 8.33
CA PRO A 201 4.47 -22.62 6.90
C PRO A 201 2.98 -22.39 6.62
N ARG A 202 2.09 -22.59 7.59
CA ARG A 202 0.67 -22.25 7.45
C ARG A 202 0.43 -20.74 7.40
N TYR A 203 1.36 -19.93 7.92
CA TYR A 203 1.25 -18.48 8.00
C TYR A 203 2.10 -17.81 6.95
N LEU A 204 1.54 -16.80 6.31
CA LEU A 204 2.15 -16.08 5.22
C LEU A 204 2.29 -14.60 5.59
N ALA A 205 3.52 -14.11 5.70
CA ALA A 205 3.76 -12.70 5.95
C ALA A 205 3.18 -11.86 4.80
N GLU A 206 2.44 -10.79 5.11
CA GLU A 206 1.92 -9.86 4.12
C GLU A 206 3.06 -9.20 3.32
N GLY A 207 4.19 -8.96 3.96
CA GLY A 207 5.45 -8.55 3.31
C GLY A 207 5.71 -7.07 3.27
N GLY A 208 4.79 -6.22 3.68
CA GLY A 208 4.98 -4.77 3.73
C GLY A 208 5.37 -4.18 2.37
N ALA A 209 6.31 -3.25 2.36
CA ALA A 209 6.82 -2.61 1.15
C ALA A 209 7.48 -3.58 0.15
N LYS A 210 7.91 -4.78 0.60
CA LYS A 210 8.48 -5.81 -0.28
C LYS A 210 7.43 -6.45 -1.18
N ASN A 211 6.14 -6.44 -0.79
CA ASN A 211 5.08 -7.03 -1.59
C ASN A 211 4.70 -6.12 -2.77
N VAL A 212 4.94 -6.60 -3.99
CA VAL A 212 4.62 -5.86 -5.23
C VAL A 212 3.13 -5.52 -5.33
N ALA A 213 2.24 -6.44 -4.93
CA ALA A 213 0.80 -6.20 -4.96
C ALA A 213 0.39 -5.05 -4.02
N ARG A 214 1.08 -4.89 -2.90
CA ARG A 214 0.86 -3.76 -1.99
C ARG A 214 1.16 -2.44 -2.68
N ARG A 215 2.32 -2.32 -3.30
CA ARG A 215 2.72 -1.09 -3.98
C ARG A 215 1.86 -0.81 -5.20
N ASP A 216 1.62 -1.80 -6.05
CA ASP A 216 0.79 -1.60 -7.24
C ASP A 216 -0.65 -1.24 -6.88
N GLY A 217 -1.22 -1.85 -5.83
CA GLY A 217 -2.51 -1.44 -5.27
C GLY A 217 -2.53 0.02 -4.82
N MET A 218 -1.52 0.46 -4.05
CA MET A 218 -1.40 1.86 -3.61
C MET A 218 -1.16 2.82 -4.79
N GLY A 219 -0.44 2.39 -5.82
CA GLY A 219 -0.16 3.17 -7.02
C GLY A 219 -1.41 3.53 -7.83
N THR A 220 -2.53 2.85 -7.60
CA THR A 220 -3.81 3.18 -8.24
C THR A 220 -4.32 4.59 -7.87
N THR A 221 -3.80 5.20 -6.80
CA THR A 221 -4.05 6.60 -6.47
C THR A 221 -3.53 7.53 -7.57
N LEU A 222 -2.32 7.27 -8.10
CA LEU A 222 -1.78 8.03 -9.22
C LEU A 222 -2.50 7.70 -10.54
N LEU A 223 -2.85 6.43 -10.77
CA LEU A 223 -3.59 6.04 -11.98
C LEU A 223 -4.94 6.76 -12.04
N SER A 224 -5.67 6.84 -10.92
CA SER A 224 -6.90 7.64 -10.82
C SER A 224 -6.66 9.13 -11.09
N ALA A 225 -5.53 9.68 -10.65
CA ALA A 225 -5.19 11.08 -10.93
C ALA A 225 -4.93 11.30 -12.41
N VAL A 226 -4.15 10.45 -13.05
CA VAL A 226 -3.80 10.56 -14.47
C VAL A 226 -5.01 10.42 -15.38
N GLU A 227 -5.99 9.55 -15.06
CA GLU A 227 -7.26 9.47 -15.78
C GLU A 227 -8.03 10.80 -15.83
N VAL A 228 -7.97 11.57 -14.75
CA VAL A 228 -8.70 12.84 -14.64
C VAL A 228 -7.89 14.02 -15.18
N ILE A 229 -6.57 14.01 -14.95
CA ILE A 229 -5.65 15.09 -15.36
C ILE A 229 -5.31 14.97 -16.85
N GLY A 230 -5.28 13.76 -17.41
CA GLY A 230 -4.87 13.46 -18.79
C GLY A 230 -3.35 13.41 -18.99
N ARG A 231 -2.56 13.61 -17.95
CA ARG A 231 -1.09 13.58 -17.98
C ARG A 231 -0.48 13.22 -16.63
N ILE A 232 0.79 12.88 -16.60
CA ILE A 232 1.55 12.73 -15.35
C ILE A 232 1.59 14.11 -14.66
N PRO A 233 1.19 14.23 -13.37
CA PRO A 233 1.24 15.50 -12.65
C PRO A 233 2.68 15.97 -12.42
N ASP A 234 2.91 17.27 -12.28
CA ASP A 234 4.23 17.83 -12.01
C ASP A 234 4.68 17.58 -10.57
N ALA A 235 3.70 17.49 -9.66
CA ALA A 235 3.94 17.29 -8.23
C ALA A 235 2.92 16.33 -7.63
N TYR A 236 3.40 15.48 -6.71
CA TYR A 236 2.59 14.54 -5.94
C TYR A 236 2.92 14.70 -4.46
N PHE A 237 1.91 14.97 -3.65
CA PHE A 237 2.05 15.20 -2.21
C PHE A 237 1.44 14.03 -1.43
N GLN A 238 2.19 13.49 -0.49
CA GLN A 238 1.71 12.40 0.35
C GLN A 238 2.34 12.41 1.74
N ALA A 239 1.53 12.17 2.76
CA ALA A 239 2.03 11.82 4.08
C ALA A 239 2.62 10.41 4.06
N VAL A 240 3.78 10.22 4.67
CA VAL A 240 4.51 8.96 4.67
C VAL A 240 4.85 8.48 6.08
N GLY A 241 4.61 7.19 6.33
CA GLY A 241 5.23 6.45 7.41
C GLY A 241 6.39 5.64 6.84
N SER A 242 6.09 4.48 6.22
CA SER A 242 7.09 3.62 5.57
C SER A 242 7.53 4.07 4.18
N GLY A 243 6.95 5.13 3.61
CA GLY A 243 7.24 5.57 2.25
C GLY A 243 6.64 4.71 1.12
N THR A 244 6.00 3.59 1.43
CA THR A 244 5.48 2.63 0.44
C THR A 244 4.58 3.27 -0.60
N GLY A 245 3.71 4.21 -0.21
CA GLY A 245 2.81 4.90 -1.14
C GLY A 245 3.54 5.86 -2.09
N ALA A 246 4.60 6.52 -1.61
CA ALA A 246 5.44 7.38 -2.45
C ALA A 246 6.24 6.55 -3.47
N ILE A 247 6.78 5.39 -3.06
CA ILE A 247 7.42 4.43 -3.96
C ILE A 247 6.42 3.94 -5.01
N ALA A 248 5.21 3.59 -4.61
CA ALA A 248 4.14 3.15 -5.49
C ALA A 248 3.76 4.21 -6.54
N ALA A 249 3.66 5.47 -6.14
CA ALA A 249 3.40 6.57 -7.04
C ALA A 249 4.56 6.76 -8.05
N TRP A 250 5.81 6.67 -7.58
CA TRP A 250 6.98 6.76 -8.44
C TRP A 250 7.06 5.59 -9.44
N GLU A 251 6.82 4.34 -9.00
CA GLU A 251 6.81 3.17 -9.88
C GLU A 251 5.75 3.31 -10.98
N ASN A 252 4.54 3.77 -10.64
CA ASN A 252 3.50 3.99 -11.64
C ASN A 252 3.78 5.18 -12.54
N ALA A 253 4.35 6.28 -12.05
CA ALA A 253 4.78 7.39 -12.91
C ALA A 253 5.83 6.94 -13.92
N SER A 254 6.76 6.07 -13.51
CA SER A 254 7.77 5.49 -14.40
C SER A 254 7.15 4.58 -15.49
N ARG A 255 6.09 3.83 -15.16
CA ARG A 255 5.34 3.02 -16.14
C ARG A 255 4.56 3.91 -17.11
N LEU A 256 3.90 4.96 -16.61
CA LEU A 256 3.16 5.92 -17.44
C LEU A 256 4.08 6.69 -18.40
N ALA A 257 5.30 7.03 -17.97
CA ALA A 257 6.29 7.65 -18.84
C ALA A 257 6.76 6.71 -19.96
N LYS A 258 6.89 5.39 -19.68
CA LYS A 258 7.16 4.39 -20.71
C LYS A 258 6.02 4.22 -21.70
N ASP A 259 4.77 4.29 -21.24
CA ASP A 259 3.58 4.31 -22.09
C ASP A 259 3.59 5.49 -23.09
N GLY A 260 4.15 6.64 -22.70
CA GLY A 260 4.31 7.83 -23.52
C GLY A 260 3.05 8.65 -23.75
N ARG A 261 1.84 8.10 -23.60
CA ARG A 261 0.58 8.82 -23.85
C ARG A 261 0.27 9.91 -22.83
N PHE A 262 0.87 9.87 -21.67
CA PHE A 262 0.62 10.78 -20.53
C PHE A 262 1.76 11.78 -20.30
N GLY A 263 2.69 11.89 -21.26
CA GLY A 263 3.88 12.73 -21.18
C GLY A 263 5.04 12.04 -20.46
N GLU A 264 6.22 12.66 -20.58
CA GLU A 264 7.49 12.14 -20.03
C GLU A 264 8.04 12.98 -18.88
N ASN A 265 7.22 13.90 -18.33
CA ASN A 265 7.64 14.78 -17.27
C ASN A 265 7.99 14.00 -15.99
N LYS A 266 9.06 14.43 -15.35
CA LYS A 266 9.50 13.86 -14.07
C LYS A 266 8.65 14.44 -12.94
N MET A 267 7.70 13.65 -12.45
CA MET A 267 6.88 13.99 -11.30
C MET A 267 7.74 14.15 -10.04
N ARG A 268 7.65 15.30 -9.39
CA ARG A 268 8.27 15.54 -8.09
C ARG A 268 7.38 15.00 -6.98
N ILE A 269 7.96 14.21 -6.06
CA ILE A 269 7.23 13.65 -4.92
C ILE A 269 7.61 14.40 -3.66
N TYR A 270 6.61 14.98 -3.00
CA TYR A 270 6.73 15.69 -1.74
C TYR A 270 6.18 14.81 -0.62
N CYS A 271 7.07 14.37 0.27
CA CYS A 271 6.74 13.50 1.39
C CYS A 271 6.66 14.29 2.68
N ALA A 272 5.54 14.18 3.41
CA ALA A 272 5.39 14.75 4.74
C ALA A 272 5.52 13.65 5.80
N GLN A 273 6.39 13.84 6.78
CA GLN A 273 6.58 12.96 7.94
C GLN A 273 6.14 13.65 9.24
N ASN A 274 5.74 12.84 10.21
CA ASN A 274 5.40 13.33 11.55
C ASN A 274 6.67 13.56 12.36
N ALA A 275 6.84 14.78 12.87
CA ALA A 275 7.87 15.06 13.86
C ALA A 275 7.49 14.43 15.23
N PRO A 276 8.47 13.94 16.02
CA PRO A 276 9.91 14.01 15.82
C PRO A 276 10.53 12.86 15.01
N PHE A 277 9.76 11.88 14.55
CA PHE A 277 10.27 10.72 13.81
C PHE A 277 10.40 11.02 12.31
N THR A 278 11.52 11.62 11.91
CA THR A 278 11.75 12.21 10.59
C THR A 278 12.90 11.58 9.80
N LEU A 279 13.16 10.29 9.99
CA LEU A 279 14.33 9.59 9.42
C LEU A 279 14.54 9.82 7.92
N MET A 280 13.48 9.81 7.11
CA MET A 280 13.62 10.05 5.67
C MET A 280 14.00 11.50 5.37
N TYR A 281 13.41 12.45 6.08
CA TYR A 281 13.75 13.88 5.94
C TYR A 281 15.19 14.14 6.35
N ASP A 282 15.63 13.59 7.49
CA ASP A 282 16.98 13.79 8.02
C ASP A 282 18.04 13.20 7.08
N SER A 283 17.79 11.98 6.57
CA SER A 283 18.66 11.34 5.58
C SER A 283 18.73 12.13 4.27
N TRP A 284 17.58 12.58 3.77
CA TRP A 284 17.54 13.41 2.57
C TRP A 284 18.29 14.74 2.76
N LYS A 285 18.10 15.40 3.90
CA LYS A 285 18.77 16.65 4.23
C LYS A 285 20.29 16.51 4.37
N ALA A 286 20.73 15.36 4.88
CA ALA A 286 22.15 14.99 4.94
C ALA A 286 22.74 14.57 3.58
N GLY A 287 21.93 14.49 2.51
CA GLY A 287 22.34 13.98 1.20
C GLY A 287 22.67 12.49 1.19
N SER A 288 22.26 11.76 2.22
CA SER A 288 22.51 10.33 2.35
C SER A 288 21.52 9.50 1.53
N ARG A 289 22.02 8.40 0.97
CA ARG A 289 21.18 7.35 0.35
C ARG A 289 20.71 6.33 1.37
N ASP A 290 21.38 6.24 2.50
CA ASP A 290 21.03 5.35 3.59
C ASP A 290 20.25 6.11 4.66
N LEU A 291 19.38 5.42 5.37
CA LEU A 291 18.67 6.00 6.50
C LEU A 291 19.68 6.32 7.63
N VAL A 292 19.52 7.48 8.23
CA VAL A 292 20.27 7.83 9.44
C VAL A 292 19.98 6.76 10.51
N PRO A 293 21.01 6.16 11.11
CA PRO A 293 20.80 5.17 12.16
C PRO A 293 20.00 5.75 13.32
N ILE A 294 19.03 4.98 13.79
CA ILE A 294 18.25 5.30 14.99
C ILE A 294 18.21 4.06 15.89
N THR A 295 18.40 4.25 17.17
CA THR A 295 18.25 3.18 18.13
C THR A 295 16.77 2.87 18.39
N PRO A 296 16.43 1.63 18.82
CA PRO A 296 15.06 1.31 19.24
C PRO A 296 14.55 2.24 20.36
N GLU A 297 15.43 2.67 21.27
CA GLU A 297 15.07 3.59 22.34
C GLU A 297 14.71 4.99 21.81
N GLU A 298 15.49 5.55 20.90
CA GLU A 298 15.19 6.84 20.26
C GLU A 298 13.89 6.77 19.46
N SER A 299 13.64 5.63 18.79
CA SER A 299 12.40 5.38 18.06
C SER A 299 11.19 5.38 19.00
N ARG A 300 11.30 4.73 20.18
CA ARG A 300 10.25 4.70 21.20
C ARG A 300 9.97 6.09 21.76
N LYS A 301 11.00 6.83 22.15
CA LYS A 301 10.85 8.23 22.62
C LYS A 301 10.16 9.12 21.60
N SER A 302 10.49 8.96 20.33
CA SER A 302 9.82 9.70 19.23
C SER A 302 8.34 9.36 19.13
N ALA A 303 7.98 8.09 19.28
CA ALA A 303 6.60 7.65 19.27
C ALA A 303 5.79 8.20 20.47
N GLU A 304 6.37 8.20 21.68
CA GLU A 304 5.74 8.76 22.88
C GLU A 304 5.43 10.26 22.72
N VAL A 305 6.35 11.03 22.15
CA VAL A 305 6.12 12.47 21.90
C VAL A 305 5.01 12.71 20.88
N ILE A 306 4.87 11.84 19.87
CA ILE A 306 3.78 11.93 18.90
C ILE A 306 2.45 11.65 19.59
N LEU A 307 2.37 10.58 20.37
CA LEU A 307 1.14 10.18 21.09
C LEU A 307 0.71 11.21 22.13
N ALA A 308 1.65 11.88 22.80
CA ALA A 308 1.35 12.93 23.78
C ALA A 308 0.77 14.22 23.15
N LYS A 309 0.82 14.38 21.82
CA LYS A 309 0.33 15.57 21.11
C LYS A 309 -1.01 15.34 20.38
N VAL A 310 -1.53 14.11 20.41
CA VAL A 310 -2.83 13.72 19.83
C VAL A 310 -3.89 13.64 20.92
#